data_8a981dc3a345e9a889aa141357be7f9d
#
_entry.id   8a981dc3a345e9a889aa141357be7f9d
#
_cell.length_a   1.000
_cell.length_b   1.000
_cell.length_c   1.000
_cell.angle_alpha   90.00
_cell.angle_beta   90.00
_cell.angle_gamma   90.00
#
_symmetry.space_group_name_H-M   'P 1'
#
loop_
_entity.id
_entity.type
_entity.pdbx_description
1 polymer ?
#
loop_
_entity_poly.entity_id
_entity_poly.type
_entity_poly.pdbx_seq_one_letter_code
_entity_poly.pdbx_strand_id
1 'polypeptide(L)'
;QPLEFHKDLTYPNIGPRDSYLLYHEELESLVKNFPTIKRARFWMTFGQEYLTHLRVIQNIGMASIEPINYNGMEIVPLQFLKAVLPNPQDLGENYEGETSIGCRIRGIKDGKEHTYYVYNNCSHQAAYQETGMQGVSYTTGVPAMIGAMMFLKGLWKRPGVWNVEEFDPDPFMEALNKYGLPWHEVFDGDLEL
;
A
#
# COMPACT_ATOMS: atom_id res chain seq x y z
N GLN A 1 -10.15 18.52 -1.84
CA GLN A 1 -9.77 17.96 -3.16
C GLN A 1 -8.84 16.77 -2.95
N PRO A 2 -8.79 15.79 -3.86
CA PRO A 2 -7.80 14.73 -3.80
C PRO A 2 -6.39 15.32 -3.74
N LEU A 3 -5.52 14.74 -2.89
CA LEU A 3 -4.13 15.17 -2.72
C LEU A 3 -3.93 16.58 -2.13
N GLU A 4 -4.95 17.15 -1.49
CA GLU A 4 -4.87 18.48 -0.87
C GLU A 4 -4.06 18.46 0.44
N PHE A 5 -4.25 17.40 1.25
CA PHE A 5 -3.54 17.25 2.51
C PHE A 5 -2.30 16.38 2.32
N HIS A 6 -1.14 16.99 2.54
CA HIS A 6 0.15 16.31 2.46
C HIS A 6 1.11 16.84 3.52
N LYS A 7 2.12 16.06 3.84
CA LYS A 7 3.24 16.44 4.70
C LYS A 7 4.46 15.56 4.41
N ASP A 8 5.63 16.05 4.78
CA ASP A 8 6.83 15.21 4.78
C ASP A 8 6.76 14.17 5.90
N LEU A 9 7.00 12.91 5.52
CA LEU A 9 7.20 11.81 6.45
C LEU A 9 8.55 11.17 6.17
N THR A 10 9.28 10.84 7.22
CA THR A 10 10.57 10.15 7.11
C THR A 10 10.38 8.64 7.09
N TYR A 11 10.91 7.99 6.06
CA TYR A 11 10.88 6.53 5.90
C TYR A 11 12.26 5.95 6.12
N PRO A 12 12.41 4.87 6.91
CA PRO A 12 13.70 4.24 7.15
C PRO A 12 14.39 3.83 5.85
N ASN A 13 15.68 4.13 5.73
CA ASN A 13 16.54 3.90 4.56
C ASN A 13 16.19 4.69 3.29
N ILE A 14 15.02 5.32 3.23
CA ILE A 14 14.52 6.09 2.08
C ILE A 14 14.64 7.60 2.32
N GLY A 15 14.50 8.03 3.59
CA GLY A 15 14.51 9.45 3.98
C GLY A 15 13.15 10.14 3.84
N PRO A 16 13.13 11.48 3.89
CA PRO A 16 11.89 12.26 3.83
C PRO A 16 11.21 12.15 2.46
N ARG A 17 9.88 12.02 2.48
CA ARG A 17 9.04 11.99 1.28
C ARG A 17 7.75 12.75 1.54
N ASP A 18 7.35 13.55 0.56
CA ASP A 18 6.03 14.18 0.54
C ASP A 18 4.95 13.11 0.47
N SER A 19 4.13 13.03 1.53
CA SER A 19 3.17 11.97 1.77
C SER A 19 1.77 12.56 1.82
N TYR A 20 0.88 11.99 1.04
CA TYR A 20 -0.48 12.47 0.81
C TYR A 20 -1.47 11.66 1.64
N LEU A 21 -2.37 12.36 2.35
CA LEU A 21 -3.47 11.75 3.08
C LEU A 21 -4.54 11.28 2.09
N LEU A 22 -4.80 9.99 2.10
CA LEU A 22 -5.79 9.37 1.24
C LEU A 22 -6.80 8.56 2.05
N TYR A 23 -7.96 8.34 1.45
CA TYR A 23 -8.86 7.29 1.88
C TYR A 23 -8.33 5.92 1.41
N HIS A 24 -8.48 4.91 2.27
CA HIS A 24 -8.21 3.52 1.92
C HIS A 24 -9.22 2.62 2.62
N GLU A 25 -9.74 1.63 1.92
CA GLU A 25 -10.82 0.75 2.41
C GLU A 25 -10.43 -0.08 3.63
N GLU A 26 -9.15 -0.40 3.79
CA GLU A 26 -8.63 -1.12 4.97
C GLU A 26 -8.91 -0.38 6.28
N LEU A 27 -9.03 0.95 6.25
CA LEU A 27 -9.34 1.74 7.43
C LEU A 27 -10.72 1.40 8.01
N GLU A 28 -11.68 1.00 7.17
CA GLU A 28 -13.04 0.66 7.60
C GLU A 28 -13.06 -0.59 8.47
N SER A 29 -12.37 -1.66 8.03
CA SER A 29 -12.30 -2.92 8.77
C SER A 29 -11.50 -2.77 10.07
N LEU A 30 -10.38 -2.03 10.04
CA LEU A 30 -9.57 -1.76 11.22
C LEU A 30 -10.37 -1.02 12.31
N VAL A 31 -11.09 0.04 11.94
CA VAL A 31 -11.91 0.81 12.91
C VAL A 31 -13.07 -0.02 13.44
N LYS A 32 -13.66 -0.87 12.59
CA LYS A 32 -14.73 -1.80 12.99
C LYS A 32 -14.24 -2.85 13.99
N ASN A 33 -13.08 -3.46 13.73
CA ASN A 33 -12.56 -4.57 14.51
C ASN A 33 -11.79 -4.12 15.77
N PHE A 34 -11.27 -2.88 15.76
CA PHE A 34 -10.57 -2.28 16.90
C PHE A 34 -11.28 -1.01 17.40
N PRO A 35 -12.36 -1.11 18.17
CA PRO A 35 -13.18 0.04 18.59
C PRO A 35 -12.46 1.04 19.51
N THR A 36 -11.27 0.70 19.98
CA THR A 36 -10.42 1.61 20.76
C THR A 36 -9.62 2.59 19.89
N ILE A 37 -9.56 2.37 18.58
CA ILE A 37 -8.91 3.29 17.63
C ILE A 37 -9.69 4.61 17.62
N LYS A 38 -9.00 5.71 17.98
CA LYS A 38 -9.56 7.07 17.93
C LYS A 38 -9.32 7.75 16.60
N ARG A 39 -8.28 7.34 15.89
CA ARG A 39 -7.89 7.93 14.60
C ARG A 39 -7.07 6.92 13.80
N ALA A 40 -7.50 6.66 12.57
CA ALA A 40 -6.77 5.88 11.56
C ALA A 40 -6.57 6.75 10.32
N ARG A 41 -5.39 6.69 9.70
CA ARG A 41 -5.06 7.47 8.50
C ARG A 41 -4.16 6.64 7.60
N PHE A 42 -4.38 6.80 6.30
CA PHE A 42 -3.55 6.20 5.28
C PHE A 42 -2.76 7.29 4.55
N TRP A 43 -1.46 7.10 4.44
CA TRP A 43 -0.55 8.01 3.77
C TRP A 43 0.16 7.28 2.64
N MET A 44 0.28 7.95 1.50
CA MET A 44 0.96 7.40 0.33
C MET A 44 1.84 8.46 -0.32
N THR A 45 3.00 8.04 -0.83
CA THR A 45 3.93 8.90 -1.56
C THR A 45 3.71 8.80 -3.04
N PHE A 46 3.93 9.92 -3.75
CA PHE A 46 3.91 9.97 -5.22
C PHE A 46 5.11 10.76 -5.73
N GLY A 47 5.73 10.29 -6.81
CA GLY A 47 6.74 11.05 -7.51
C GLY A 47 6.16 12.30 -8.18
N GLN A 48 6.92 13.39 -8.24
CA GLN A 48 6.47 14.66 -8.87
C GLN A 48 6.12 14.50 -10.35
N GLU A 49 6.83 13.63 -11.06
CA GLU A 49 6.53 13.31 -12.45
C GLU A 49 5.15 12.65 -12.59
N TYR A 50 4.86 11.65 -11.73
CA TYR A 50 3.54 11.01 -11.68
C TYR A 50 2.43 12.02 -11.41
N LEU A 51 2.60 12.90 -10.42
CA LEU A 51 1.61 13.94 -10.08
C LEU A 51 1.39 14.93 -11.24
N THR A 52 2.45 15.23 -11.98
CA THR A 52 2.37 16.10 -13.15
C THR A 52 1.55 15.46 -14.25
N HIS A 53 1.85 14.20 -14.60
CA HIS A 53 1.07 13.46 -15.59
C HIS A 53 -0.40 13.28 -15.17
N LEU A 54 -0.65 12.92 -13.90
CA LEU A 54 -2.01 12.79 -13.39
C LEU A 54 -2.79 14.09 -13.52
N ARG A 55 -2.19 15.23 -13.18
CA ARG A 55 -2.82 16.55 -13.31
C ARG A 55 -3.15 16.89 -14.75
N VAL A 56 -2.23 16.62 -15.68
CA VAL A 56 -2.50 16.84 -17.11
C VAL A 56 -3.66 15.98 -17.60
N ILE A 57 -3.66 14.68 -17.28
CA ILE A 57 -4.71 13.74 -17.63
C ILE A 57 -6.09 14.19 -17.09
N GLN A 58 -6.12 14.69 -15.86
CA GLN A 58 -7.35 15.23 -15.26
C GLN A 58 -7.81 16.50 -15.97
N ASN A 59 -6.90 17.44 -16.22
CA ASN A 59 -7.22 18.75 -16.82
C ASN A 59 -7.75 18.63 -18.25
N ILE A 60 -7.27 17.65 -19.03
CA ILE A 60 -7.75 17.39 -20.39
C ILE A 60 -8.96 16.46 -20.44
N GLY A 61 -9.49 16.04 -19.29
CA GLY A 61 -10.69 15.22 -19.19
C GLY A 61 -10.49 13.72 -19.47
N MET A 62 -9.24 13.26 -19.65
CA MET A 62 -8.97 11.83 -19.94
C MET A 62 -9.19 10.91 -18.73
N ALA A 63 -9.30 11.45 -17.52
CA ALA A 63 -9.66 10.69 -16.31
C ALA A 63 -11.18 10.59 -16.09
N SER A 64 -12.02 11.13 -17.00
CA SER A 64 -13.49 11.09 -16.87
C SER A 64 -14.02 9.67 -17.07
N ILE A 65 -14.97 9.31 -16.22
CA ILE A 65 -15.79 8.08 -16.35
C ILE A 65 -17.09 8.31 -17.13
N GLU A 66 -17.44 9.59 -17.39
CA GLU A 66 -18.62 9.94 -18.15
C GLU A 66 -18.37 9.70 -19.64
N PRO A 67 -19.30 9.01 -20.33
CA PRO A 67 -19.16 8.73 -21.75
C PRO A 67 -19.27 10.01 -22.59
N ILE A 68 -18.52 10.08 -23.66
CA ILE A 68 -18.56 11.13 -24.68
C ILE A 68 -18.90 10.54 -26.06
N ASN A 69 -19.56 11.31 -26.91
CA ASN A 69 -19.79 10.91 -28.31
C ASN A 69 -18.60 11.36 -29.16
N TYR A 70 -17.97 10.44 -29.83
CA TYR A 70 -16.94 10.68 -30.83
C TYR A 70 -17.31 10.01 -32.16
N ASN A 71 -17.66 10.80 -33.15
CA ASN A 71 -18.06 10.31 -34.49
C ASN A 71 -19.19 9.25 -34.46
N GLY A 72 -20.20 9.42 -33.59
CA GLY A 72 -21.29 8.47 -33.44
C GLY A 72 -21.00 7.25 -32.58
N MET A 73 -19.82 7.13 -32.02
CA MET A 73 -19.44 6.10 -31.04
C MET A 73 -19.40 6.66 -29.63
N GLU A 74 -19.90 5.92 -28.68
CA GLU A 74 -19.77 6.25 -27.26
C GLU A 74 -18.43 5.76 -26.73
N ILE A 75 -17.65 6.67 -26.15
CA ILE A 75 -16.32 6.39 -25.61
C ILE A 75 -16.26 6.91 -24.18
N VAL A 76 -15.78 6.08 -23.25
CA VAL A 76 -15.42 6.49 -21.89
C VAL A 76 -13.94 6.86 -21.88
N PRO A 77 -13.55 8.15 -21.65
CA PRO A 77 -12.15 8.60 -21.74
C PRO A 77 -11.18 7.77 -20.92
N LEU A 78 -11.54 7.44 -19.66
CA LEU A 78 -10.70 6.63 -18.77
C LEU A 78 -10.45 5.21 -19.34
N GLN A 79 -11.45 4.61 -20.00
CA GLN A 79 -11.28 3.28 -20.60
C GLN A 79 -10.34 3.34 -21.82
N PHE A 80 -10.43 4.41 -22.60
CA PHE A 80 -9.52 4.65 -23.72
C PHE A 80 -8.09 4.89 -23.20
N LEU A 81 -7.92 5.74 -22.16
CA LEU A 81 -6.64 5.96 -21.51
C LEU A 81 -6.01 4.63 -21.05
N LYS A 82 -6.80 3.78 -20.39
CA LYS A 82 -6.33 2.47 -19.92
C LYS A 82 -5.85 1.58 -21.07
N ALA A 83 -6.47 1.67 -22.24
CA ALA A 83 -6.09 0.87 -23.40
C ALA A 83 -4.76 1.32 -24.06
N VAL A 84 -4.38 2.59 -23.91
CA VAL A 84 -3.14 3.14 -24.47
C VAL A 84 -1.98 3.21 -23.49
N LEU A 85 -2.24 3.07 -22.19
CA LEU A 85 -1.18 3.02 -21.20
C LEU A 85 -0.33 1.75 -21.35
N PRO A 86 1.01 1.85 -21.13
CA PRO A 86 1.86 0.67 -21.15
C PRO A 86 1.42 -0.34 -20.07
N ASN A 87 1.63 -1.62 -20.35
CA ASN A 87 1.35 -2.65 -19.36
C ASN A 87 2.31 -2.47 -18.16
N PRO A 88 1.81 -2.43 -16.91
CA PRO A 88 2.66 -2.33 -15.72
C PRO A 88 3.75 -3.41 -15.62
N GLN A 89 3.53 -4.59 -16.20
CA GLN A 89 4.52 -5.66 -16.25
C GLN A 89 5.77 -5.27 -17.06
N ASP A 90 5.60 -4.45 -18.09
CA ASP A 90 6.70 -4.04 -18.98
C ASP A 90 7.59 -2.97 -18.37
N LEU A 91 7.18 -2.39 -17.24
CA LEU A 91 7.90 -1.32 -16.55
C LEU A 91 8.88 -1.81 -15.48
N GLY A 92 8.87 -3.11 -15.16
CA GLY A 92 9.61 -3.66 -14.02
C GLY A 92 11.13 -3.71 -14.20
N GLU A 93 11.63 -3.98 -15.40
CA GLU A 93 13.04 -4.30 -15.67
C GLU A 93 14.02 -3.18 -15.27
N ASN A 94 13.65 -1.93 -15.54
CA ASN A 94 14.50 -0.76 -15.30
C ASN A 94 13.97 0.14 -14.18
N TYR A 95 13.07 -0.39 -13.34
CA TYR A 95 12.46 0.39 -12.27
C TYR A 95 13.37 0.37 -11.04
N GLU A 96 13.88 1.55 -10.67
CA GLU A 96 14.79 1.73 -9.54
C GLU A 96 14.05 2.24 -8.30
N GLY A 97 14.65 2.00 -7.12
CA GLY A 97 14.15 2.45 -5.84
C GLY A 97 13.56 1.35 -4.99
N GLU A 98 12.79 1.74 -3.99
CA GLU A 98 12.23 0.84 -2.98
C GLU A 98 10.77 1.17 -2.68
N THR A 99 9.99 0.13 -2.39
CA THR A 99 8.69 0.26 -1.75
C THR A 99 8.89 0.14 -0.23
N SER A 100 8.36 1.09 0.55
CA SER A 100 8.32 1.03 2.01
C SER A 100 6.87 0.98 2.47
N ILE A 101 6.52 -0.06 3.22
CA ILE A 101 5.18 -0.26 3.75
C ILE A 101 5.30 -0.45 5.25
N GLY A 102 4.48 0.26 6.02
CA GLY A 102 4.53 0.12 7.47
C GLY A 102 3.32 0.71 8.18
N CYS A 103 3.20 0.38 9.45
CA CYS A 103 2.16 0.86 10.32
C CYS A 103 2.79 1.58 11.52
N ARG A 104 2.44 2.86 11.70
CA ARG A 104 2.84 3.69 12.83
C ARG A 104 1.69 3.78 13.81
N ILE A 105 1.92 3.35 15.04
CA ILE A 105 0.90 3.25 16.08
C ILE A 105 1.32 4.10 17.27
N ARG A 106 0.39 4.86 17.85
CA ARG A 106 0.53 5.48 19.16
C ARG A 106 -0.65 5.10 20.04
N GLY A 107 -0.38 4.64 21.23
CA GLY A 107 -1.41 4.21 22.14
C GLY A 107 -0.95 4.13 23.59
N ILE A 108 -1.87 3.73 24.47
CA ILE A 108 -1.60 3.54 25.90
C ILE A 108 -1.56 2.04 26.18
N LYS A 109 -0.45 1.58 26.75
CA LYS A 109 -0.28 0.23 27.28
C LYS A 109 0.28 0.34 28.70
N ASP A 110 -0.33 -0.40 29.64
CA ASP A 110 0.07 -0.40 31.06
C ASP A 110 0.13 1.01 31.69
N GLY A 111 -0.82 1.89 31.28
CA GLY A 111 -0.95 3.27 31.76
C GLY A 111 0.09 4.25 31.23
N LYS A 112 0.94 3.83 30.29
CA LYS A 112 1.95 4.68 29.64
C LYS A 112 1.67 4.82 28.16
N GLU A 113 2.01 5.99 27.62
CA GLU A 113 1.98 6.19 26.17
C GLU A 113 3.20 5.49 25.55
N HIS A 114 2.95 4.76 24.46
CA HIS A 114 3.94 4.07 23.66
C HIS A 114 3.76 4.40 22.19
N THR A 115 4.86 4.38 21.45
CA THR A 115 4.87 4.42 19.99
C THR A 115 5.46 3.11 19.45
N TYR A 116 4.88 2.64 18.35
CA TYR A 116 5.32 1.42 17.67
C TYR A 116 5.28 1.63 16.18
N TYR A 117 6.35 1.30 15.50
CA TYR A 117 6.42 1.32 14.04
C TYR A 117 6.93 -0.02 13.54
N VAL A 118 6.11 -0.72 12.77
CA VAL A 118 6.50 -1.92 12.03
C VAL A 118 6.50 -1.60 10.55
N TYR A 119 7.55 -2.00 9.84
CA TYR A 119 7.71 -1.70 8.42
C TYR A 119 8.56 -2.75 7.71
N ASN A 120 8.41 -2.81 6.38
CA ASN A 120 9.36 -3.47 5.49
C ASN A 120 9.76 -2.53 4.35
N ASN A 121 10.93 -2.79 3.79
CA ASN A 121 11.41 -2.18 2.55
C ASN A 121 11.65 -3.27 1.52
N CYS A 122 11.27 -3.02 0.27
CA CYS A 122 11.44 -3.95 -0.84
C CYS A 122 12.05 -3.23 -2.04
N SER A 123 13.26 -3.63 -2.43
CA SER A 123 13.92 -3.11 -3.63
C SER A 123 13.19 -3.58 -4.89
N HIS A 124 12.91 -2.65 -5.81
CA HIS A 124 12.31 -2.98 -7.10
C HIS A 124 13.20 -3.92 -7.92
N GLN A 125 14.51 -3.68 -7.91
CA GLN A 125 15.47 -4.50 -8.66
C GLN A 125 15.60 -5.91 -8.06
N ALA A 126 15.68 -6.04 -6.73
CA ALA A 126 15.75 -7.36 -6.09
C ALA A 126 14.47 -8.18 -6.34
N ALA A 127 13.30 -7.56 -6.22
CA ALA A 127 12.02 -8.20 -6.54
C ALA A 127 11.96 -8.65 -8.00
N TYR A 128 12.43 -7.82 -8.92
CA TYR A 128 12.45 -8.15 -10.35
C TYR A 128 13.41 -9.31 -10.66
N GLN A 129 14.58 -9.33 -10.06
CA GLN A 129 15.54 -10.43 -10.23
C GLN A 129 14.99 -11.78 -9.76
N GLU A 130 14.19 -11.76 -8.68
CA GLU A 130 13.61 -12.99 -8.12
C GLU A 130 12.39 -13.48 -8.89
N THR A 131 11.51 -12.57 -9.30
CA THR A 131 10.16 -12.94 -9.79
C THR A 131 9.80 -12.39 -11.17
N GLY A 132 10.62 -11.53 -11.77
CA GLY A 132 10.28 -10.77 -12.97
C GLY A 132 9.23 -9.68 -12.74
N MET A 133 8.94 -9.34 -11.47
CA MET A 133 7.95 -8.34 -11.09
C MET A 133 8.59 -7.24 -10.24
N GLN A 134 8.09 -6.02 -10.37
CA GLN A 134 8.57 -4.90 -9.57
C GLN A 134 8.09 -4.98 -8.11
N GLY A 135 8.74 -4.21 -7.20
CA GLY A 135 8.50 -4.26 -5.77
C GLY A 135 7.06 -4.10 -5.31
N VAL A 136 6.24 -3.27 -5.96
CA VAL A 136 4.82 -3.11 -5.60
C VAL A 136 4.04 -4.41 -5.84
N SER A 137 4.28 -5.08 -6.97
CA SER A 137 3.68 -6.40 -7.25
C SER A 137 4.16 -7.47 -6.27
N TYR A 138 5.45 -7.42 -5.91
CA TYR A 138 6.05 -8.33 -4.95
C TYR A 138 5.46 -8.17 -3.55
N THR A 139 5.39 -6.93 -3.04
CA THR A 139 4.82 -6.62 -1.72
C THR A 139 3.30 -6.86 -1.63
N THR A 140 2.64 -7.03 -2.76
CA THR A 140 1.23 -7.44 -2.82
C THR A 140 1.09 -8.96 -2.92
N GLY A 141 1.88 -9.59 -3.78
CA GLY A 141 1.77 -11.03 -4.08
C GLY A 141 2.28 -11.94 -2.96
N VAL A 142 3.40 -11.58 -2.32
CA VAL A 142 3.97 -12.39 -1.23
C VAL A 142 3.03 -12.49 -0.02
N PRO A 143 2.44 -11.39 0.51
CA PRO A 143 1.46 -11.49 1.60
C PRO A 143 0.22 -12.31 1.19
N ALA A 144 -0.28 -12.15 -0.02
CA ALA A 144 -1.42 -12.93 -0.52
C ALA A 144 -1.11 -14.45 -0.55
N MET A 145 0.08 -14.82 -1.03
CA MET A 145 0.56 -16.19 -1.02
C MET A 145 0.68 -16.75 0.41
N ILE A 146 1.26 -15.95 1.33
CA ILE A 146 1.40 -16.34 2.74
C ILE A 146 0.02 -16.53 3.38
N GLY A 147 -0.94 -15.63 3.13
CA GLY A 147 -2.31 -15.78 3.60
C GLY A 147 -2.95 -17.09 3.14
N ALA A 148 -2.83 -17.42 1.84
CA ALA A 148 -3.29 -18.70 1.32
C ALA A 148 -2.61 -19.89 2.01
N MET A 149 -1.31 -19.79 2.29
CA MET A 149 -0.55 -20.79 3.03
C MET A 149 -1.03 -20.95 4.49
N MET A 150 -1.43 -19.87 5.17
CA MET A 150 -2.01 -19.94 6.52
C MET A 150 -3.29 -20.79 6.52
N PHE A 151 -4.15 -20.61 5.52
CA PHE A 151 -5.36 -21.45 5.36
C PHE A 151 -5.03 -22.90 5.05
N LEU A 152 -4.14 -23.16 4.12
CA LEU A 152 -3.74 -24.52 3.72
C LEU A 152 -3.09 -25.30 4.87
N LYS A 153 -2.34 -24.63 5.72
CA LYS A 153 -1.74 -25.23 6.92
C LYS A 153 -2.72 -25.33 8.10
N GLY A 154 -3.92 -24.81 7.97
CA GLY A 154 -4.94 -24.82 9.02
C GLY A 154 -4.70 -23.83 10.16
N LEU A 155 -3.73 -22.92 10.04
CA LEU A 155 -3.40 -21.89 11.04
C LEU A 155 -4.51 -20.83 11.14
N TRP A 156 -5.11 -20.48 10.00
CA TRP A 156 -6.24 -19.55 9.91
C TRP A 156 -7.53 -20.28 9.52
N LYS A 157 -7.77 -21.44 10.11
CA LYS A 157 -8.95 -22.24 9.79
C LYS A 157 -10.18 -21.77 10.60
N ARG A 158 -11.06 -21.03 9.94
CA ARG A 158 -12.29 -20.50 10.52
C ARG A 158 -13.38 -20.45 9.42
N PRO A 159 -14.60 -21.00 9.63
CA PRO A 159 -15.66 -20.91 8.64
C PRO A 159 -16.19 -19.48 8.52
N GLY A 160 -16.52 -19.06 7.29
CA GLY A 160 -17.06 -17.73 7.00
C GLY A 160 -16.08 -16.84 6.24
N VAL A 161 -16.41 -15.53 6.16
CA VAL A 161 -15.58 -14.48 5.58
C VAL A 161 -15.10 -13.58 6.70
N TRP A 162 -13.80 -13.41 6.80
CA TRP A 162 -13.15 -12.71 7.91
C TRP A 162 -12.11 -11.74 7.39
N ASN A 163 -11.93 -10.63 8.09
CA ASN A 163 -10.82 -9.73 7.82
C ASN A 163 -9.52 -10.29 8.39
N VAL A 164 -8.39 -9.97 7.76
CA VAL A 164 -7.07 -10.52 8.13
C VAL A 164 -6.69 -10.20 9.57
N GLU A 165 -7.04 -9.01 10.05
CA GLU A 165 -6.79 -8.55 11.41
C GLU A 165 -7.55 -9.31 12.51
N GLU A 166 -8.46 -10.21 12.14
CA GLU A 166 -9.19 -11.06 13.08
C GLU A 166 -8.50 -12.41 13.35
N PHE A 167 -7.38 -12.68 12.67
CA PHE A 167 -6.57 -13.87 12.85
C PHE A 167 -5.32 -13.59 13.67
N ASP A 168 -4.69 -14.65 14.17
CA ASP A 168 -3.38 -14.57 14.82
C ASP A 168 -2.33 -14.10 13.81
N PRO A 169 -1.67 -12.94 14.03
CA PRO A 169 -0.69 -12.41 13.10
C PRO A 169 0.67 -13.12 13.19
N ASP A 170 1.03 -13.74 14.31
CA ASP A 170 2.39 -14.22 14.57
C ASP A 170 2.91 -15.18 13.50
N PRO A 171 2.20 -16.25 13.09
CA PRO A 171 2.70 -17.17 12.08
C PRO A 171 2.80 -16.51 10.69
N PHE A 172 1.98 -15.50 10.43
CA PHE A 172 2.04 -14.73 9.19
C PHE A 172 3.26 -13.81 9.17
N MET A 173 3.52 -13.09 10.25
CA MET A 173 4.67 -12.20 10.40
C MET A 173 5.99 -12.98 10.35
N GLU A 174 6.06 -14.16 10.96
CA GLU A 174 7.20 -15.07 10.84
C GLU A 174 7.43 -15.51 9.38
N ALA A 175 6.35 -15.84 8.69
CA ALA A 175 6.42 -16.25 7.28
C ALA A 175 6.88 -15.11 6.35
N LEU A 176 6.52 -13.85 6.61
CA LEU A 176 7.02 -12.70 5.87
C LEU A 176 8.56 -12.64 5.88
N ASN A 177 9.18 -12.81 7.05
CA ASN A 177 10.64 -12.85 7.17
C ASN A 177 11.27 -13.98 6.35
N LYS A 178 10.58 -15.13 6.26
CA LYS A 178 11.07 -16.31 5.54
C LYS A 178 10.91 -16.20 4.03
N TYR A 179 9.87 -15.54 3.57
CA TYR A 179 9.46 -15.51 2.15
C TYR A 179 9.70 -14.17 1.47
N GLY A 180 10.77 -13.46 1.84
CA GLY A 180 11.32 -12.34 1.08
C GLY A 180 10.83 -10.94 1.46
N LEU A 181 9.99 -10.82 2.49
CA LEU A 181 9.56 -9.52 3.04
C LEU A 181 9.92 -9.39 4.52
N PRO A 182 11.21 -9.34 4.87
CA PRO A 182 11.62 -9.13 6.25
C PRO A 182 11.09 -7.81 6.75
N TRP A 183 10.53 -7.83 7.95
CA TRP A 183 10.03 -6.63 8.60
C TRP A 183 10.94 -6.21 9.77
N HIS A 184 10.87 -4.94 10.09
CA HIS A 184 11.61 -4.29 11.16
C HIS A 184 10.65 -3.58 12.10
N GLU A 185 11.05 -3.36 13.33
CA GLU A 185 10.26 -2.65 14.33
C GLU A 185 11.08 -1.58 15.05
N VAL A 186 10.39 -0.50 15.42
CA VAL A 186 10.90 0.56 16.29
C VAL A 186 9.87 0.75 17.40
N PHE A 187 10.29 0.52 18.64
CA PHE A 187 9.46 0.71 19.82
C PHE A 187 9.91 1.94 20.58
N ASP A 188 8.96 2.79 20.99
CA ASP A 188 9.20 4.06 21.69
C ASP A 188 10.21 4.98 20.99
N GLY A 189 10.25 4.91 19.66
CA GLY A 189 11.00 5.83 18.84
C GLY A 189 10.27 7.15 18.64
N ASP A 190 11.00 8.14 18.12
CA ASP A 190 10.43 9.42 17.71
C ASP A 190 9.67 9.21 16.38
N LEU A 191 8.35 9.12 16.47
CA LEU A 191 7.48 8.87 15.32
C LEU A 191 6.68 10.14 14.95
N GLU A 192 6.80 10.55 13.71
CA GLU A 192 5.90 11.54 13.11
C GLU A 192 4.54 10.88 12.80
N LEU A 193 3.47 11.30 13.50
CA LEU A 193 2.12 10.71 13.42
C LEU A 193 1.06 11.71 12.95
#